data_d3d55d629e55933b0870a7ee34f4d7f5
#
_entry.id   d3d55d629e55933b0870a7ee34f4d7f5
#
_cell.length_a   1.000
_cell.length_b   1.000
_cell.length_c   1.000
_cell.angle_alpha   90.00
_cell.angle_beta   90.00
_cell.angle_gamma   90.00
#
_symmetry.space_group_name_H-M   'P 1'
#
loop_
_entity.id
_entity.type
_entity.pdbx_description
1 polymer ?
#
loop_
_entity_poly.entity_id
_entity_poly.type
_entity_poly.pdbx_seq_one_letter_code
_entity_poly.pdbx_strand_id
1 'polypeptide(L)'
;KENNMAGKKILVEFDVQEDLVKMLEYATEKYKLGDKSKALRCLLEFAAIDGDWDVLFKQIRCIRCGPNGGWNQEKHEAEKGE
;
A
#
# COMPACT_ATOMS: atom_id res chain seq x y z
N LYS A 1 -11.37 8.36 19.11
CA LYS A 1 -12.44 7.63 19.17
C LYS A 1 -12.94 7.27 17.81
N GLU A 2 -13.48 6.23 17.78
CA GLU A 2 -13.87 5.75 16.50
C GLU A 2 -15.03 6.53 15.97
N ASN A 3 -14.94 6.84 14.76
CA ASN A 3 -15.93 7.65 14.15
C ASN A 3 -16.83 6.80 13.31
N ASN A 4 -18.09 6.71 13.63
CA ASN A 4 -18.98 5.88 12.87
C ASN A 4 -19.14 6.33 11.44
N MET A 5 -18.94 7.62 11.20
CA MET A 5 -19.06 8.12 9.84
C MET A 5 -17.91 7.65 8.97
N ALA A 6 -16.83 7.24 9.59
CA ALA A 6 -15.71 6.69 8.86
C ALA A 6 -15.87 5.22 8.57
N GLY A 7 -16.95 4.62 9.06
CA GLY A 7 -17.19 3.23 8.82
C GLY A 7 -16.67 2.36 9.95
N LYS A 8 -17.21 1.17 10.01
CA LYS A 8 -16.84 0.22 11.03
C LYS A 8 -15.60 -0.54 10.59
N LYS A 9 -14.64 -0.65 11.47
CA LYS A 9 -13.43 -1.41 11.17
C LYS A 9 -13.59 -2.84 11.62
N ILE A 10 -13.11 -3.75 10.79
CA ILE A 10 -13.09 -5.16 11.12
C ILE A 10 -11.69 -5.68 10.86
N LEU A 11 -11.36 -6.74 11.57
CA LEU A 11 -10.05 -7.34 11.37
C LEU A 11 -10.10 -8.32 10.21
N VAL A 12 -9.21 -8.14 9.25
CA VAL A 12 -9.15 -8.98 8.07
C VAL A 12 -7.71 -9.38 7.85
N GLU A 13 -7.49 -10.59 7.37
CA GLU A 13 -6.16 -11.08 7.09
C GLU A 13 -6.01 -11.39 5.62
N PHE A 14 -4.89 -10.99 5.06
CA PHE A 14 -4.56 -11.27 3.66
C PHE A 14 -3.14 -11.75 3.57
N ASP A 15 -2.91 -12.61 2.58
CA ASP A 15 -1.55 -13.02 2.26
C ASP A 15 -0.97 -12.02 1.28
N VAL A 16 0.08 -11.33 1.69
CA VAL A 16 0.75 -10.39 0.80
C VAL A 16 2.25 -10.67 0.84
N GLN A 17 2.93 -10.25 -0.19
CA GLN A 17 4.35 -10.50 -0.27
C GLN A 17 5.10 -9.66 0.75
N GLU A 18 6.24 -10.19 1.16
CA GLU A 18 7.01 -9.56 2.21
C GLU A 18 7.46 -8.16 1.85
N ASP A 19 7.84 -7.93 0.60
CA ASP A 19 8.30 -6.61 0.21
C ASP A 19 7.17 -5.59 0.29
N LEU A 20 5.92 -6.02 0.09
CA LEU A 20 4.81 -5.10 0.21
C LEU A 20 4.52 -4.75 1.67
N VAL A 21 4.77 -5.69 2.57
CA VAL A 21 4.68 -5.38 3.99
C VAL A 21 5.73 -4.34 4.35
N LYS A 22 6.93 -4.49 3.83
CA LYS A 22 7.97 -3.50 4.09
C LYS A 22 7.61 -2.15 3.51
N MET A 23 6.94 -2.12 2.37
CA MET A 23 6.47 -0.87 1.81
C MET A 23 5.49 -0.19 2.76
N LEU A 24 4.59 -0.96 3.35
CA LEU A 24 3.64 -0.38 4.30
C LEU A 24 4.35 0.14 5.54
N GLU A 25 5.37 -0.58 6.01
CA GLU A 25 6.13 -0.10 7.16
C GLU A 25 6.85 1.19 6.84
N TYR A 26 7.44 1.25 5.67
CA TYR A 26 8.13 2.46 5.24
C TYR A 26 7.17 3.64 5.19
N ALA A 27 6.01 3.44 4.59
CA ALA A 27 5.04 4.52 4.48
C ALA A 27 4.53 4.94 5.85
N THR A 28 4.34 3.97 6.73
CA THR A 28 3.87 4.26 8.07
C THR A 28 4.82 5.20 8.78
N GLU A 29 6.11 4.95 8.66
CA GLU A 29 7.09 5.80 9.32
C GLU A 29 7.29 7.13 8.61
N LYS A 30 7.37 7.09 7.29
CA LYS A 30 7.64 8.30 6.54
C LYS A 30 6.53 9.33 6.73
N TYR A 31 5.29 8.88 6.73
CA TYR A 31 4.16 9.79 6.82
C TYR A 31 3.52 9.82 8.20
N LYS A 32 4.17 9.16 9.17
CA LYS A 32 3.76 9.20 10.58
C LYS A 32 2.31 8.79 10.76
N LEU A 33 1.99 7.63 10.19
CA LEU A 33 0.60 7.19 10.18
C LEU A 33 0.19 6.41 11.41
N GLY A 34 1.16 5.95 12.19
CA GLY A 34 0.85 5.23 13.41
C GLY A 34 1.06 3.74 13.29
N ASP A 35 0.39 3.09 12.35
CA ASP A 35 0.60 1.66 12.15
C ASP A 35 0.31 1.28 10.71
N LYS A 36 0.64 0.03 10.39
CA LYS A 36 0.51 -0.46 9.02
C LYS A 36 -0.94 -0.54 8.57
N SER A 37 -1.84 -0.77 9.51
CA SER A 37 -3.25 -0.84 9.16
C SER A 37 -3.74 0.48 8.60
N LYS A 38 -3.28 1.58 9.18
CA LYS A 38 -3.67 2.88 8.67
C LYS A 38 -3.10 3.11 7.28
N ALA A 39 -1.84 2.70 7.06
CA ALA A 39 -1.25 2.83 5.75
C ALA A 39 -2.05 2.05 4.71
N LEU A 40 -2.46 0.84 5.07
CA LEU A 40 -3.25 0.04 4.14
C LEU A 40 -4.60 0.67 3.87
N ARG A 41 -5.24 1.20 4.91
CA ARG A 41 -6.54 1.86 4.71
C ARG A 41 -6.41 3.05 3.78
N CYS A 42 -5.32 3.80 3.88
CA CYS A 42 -5.12 4.92 2.97
C CYS A 42 -5.02 4.45 1.53
N LEU A 43 -4.31 3.34 1.32
CA LEU A 43 -4.21 2.78 -0.01
C LEU A 43 -5.56 2.34 -0.54
N LEU A 44 -6.33 1.66 0.29
CA LEU A 44 -7.62 1.16 -0.13
C LEU A 44 -8.59 2.28 -0.44
N GLU A 45 -8.55 3.32 0.36
CA GLU A 45 -9.43 4.45 0.12
C GLU A 45 -9.06 5.20 -1.15
N PHE A 46 -7.76 5.35 -1.38
CA PHE A 46 -7.34 5.96 -2.64
C PHE A 46 -7.81 5.12 -3.82
N ALA A 47 -7.63 3.81 -3.73
CA ALA A 47 -8.05 2.94 -4.82
C ALA A 47 -9.55 3.01 -5.04
N ALA A 48 -10.31 3.07 -3.94
CA ALA A 48 -11.76 3.05 -4.04
C ALA A 48 -12.31 4.33 -4.67
N ILE A 49 -11.73 5.46 -4.33
CA ILE A 49 -12.27 6.76 -4.71
C ILE A 49 -11.56 7.33 -5.92
N ASP A 50 -10.24 7.32 -5.91
CA ASP A 50 -9.45 8.01 -6.92
C ASP A 50 -8.75 7.09 -7.90
N GLY A 51 -8.65 5.81 -7.57
CA GLY A 51 -7.87 4.89 -8.40
C GLY A 51 -8.61 4.48 -9.65
N ASP A 52 -7.84 4.19 -10.68
CA ASP A 52 -8.37 3.63 -11.92
C ASP A 52 -8.41 2.12 -11.75
N TRP A 53 -9.60 1.58 -11.59
CA TRP A 53 -9.76 0.16 -11.29
C TRP A 53 -9.26 -0.73 -12.41
N ASP A 54 -9.39 -0.29 -13.64
CA ASP A 54 -8.87 -1.10 -14.73
C ASP A 54 -7.35 -1.20 -14.64
N VAL A 55 -6.70 -0.11 -14.30
CA VAL A 55 -5.26 -0.14 -14.11
C VAL A 55 -4.89 -1.01 -12.91
N LEU A 56 -5.67 -0.88 -11.84
CA LEU A 56 -5.36 -1.59 -10.60
C LEU A 56 -5.60 -3.10 -10.72
N PHE A 57 -6.71 -3.50 -11.31
CA PHE A 57 -7.13 -4.89 -11.23
C PHE A 57 -7.09 -5.63 -12.54
N LYS A 58 -7.33 -4.95 -13.63
CA LYS A 58 -7.37 -5.61 -14.92
C LYS A 58 -5.98 -5.89 -15.45
N GLN A 59 -5.05 -5.00 -15.17
CA GLN A 59 -3.68 -5.16 -15.60
C GLN A 59 -2.89 -5.82 -14.48
N ILE A 60 -2.87 -7.13 -14.50
CA ILE A 60 -2.16 -7.89 -13.48
C ILE A 60 -0.66 -7.78 -13.75
N ARG A 61 0.07 -7.30 -12.77
CA ARG A 61 1.49 -7.07 -12.94
C ARG A 61 2.30 -8.15 -12.28
N CYS A 62 3.38 -8.52 -12.95
CA CYS A 62 4.28 -9.47 -12.38
C CYS A 62 5.65 -8.82 -12.24
N ILE A 63 5.73 -7.87 -11.31
CA ILE A 63 6.99 -7.13 -11.14
C ILE A 63 8.05 -7.97 -10.47
N ARG A 64 7.67 -9.10 -9.90
CA ARG A 64 8.64 -9.98 -9.26
C ARG A 64 9.40 -10.85 -10.23
N CYS A 65 8.91 -10.94 -11.46
CA CYS A 65 9.59 -11.75 -12.46
C CYS A 65 10.70 -11.00 -13.15
N GLY A 66 10.77 -9.71 -12.95
CA GLY A 66 11.77 -8.92 -13.64
C GLY A 66 12.98 -8.65 -12.76
N PRO A 67 13.91 -7.87 -13.29
CA PRO A 67 15.12 -7.55 -12.53
C PRO A 67 14.86 -6.72 -11.28
N ASN A 68 13.72 -6.09 -11.18
CA ASN A 68 13.42 -5.26 -10.02
C ASN A 68 12.97 -6.07 -8.81
N GLY A 69 12.37 -7.22 -9.06
CA GLY A 69 12.06 -8.13 -7.97
C GLY A 69 11.10 -7.61 -6.93
N GLY A 70 10.15 -6.78 -7.33
CA GLY A 70 9.19 -6.25 -6.39
C GLY A 70 9.56 -4.87 -5.93
N TRP A 71 9.04 -4.48 -4.77
CA TRP A 71 9.29 -3.15 -4.24
C TRP A 71 10.51 -3.16 -3.32
N ASN A 72 11.33 -2.09 -3.39
CA ASN A 72 12.34 -1.87 -2.36
C ASN A 72 12.50 -0.37 -2.16
N GLN A 73 12.98 -0.05 -0.98
CA GLN A 73 13.04 1.34 -0.55
C GLN A 73 14.03 2.16 -1.36
N GLU A 74 15.20 1.60 -1.63
CA GLU A 74 16.22 2.34 -2.32
C GLU A 74 15.77 2.77 -3.70
N LYS A 75 15.16 1.84 -4.41
CA LYS A 75 14.68 2.12 -5.74
C LYS A 75 13.55 3.13 -5.70
N HIS A 76 12.67 2.98 -4.73
CA HIS A 76 11.56 3.90 -4.59
C HIS A 76 12.05 5.34 -4.38
N GLU A 77 13.00 5.50 -3.49
CA GLU A 77 13.51 6.83 -3.19
C GLU A 77 14.26 7.42 -4.37
N ALA A 78 14.99 6.60 -5.10
CA ALA A 78 15.72 7.09 -6.26
C ALA A 78 14.75 7.57 -7.34
N GLU A 79 13.68 6.84 -7.56
CA GLU A 79 12.72 7.19 -8.59
C GLU A 79 11.93 8.45 -8.23
N LYS A 80 11.69 8.65 -6.96
CA LYS A 80 10.96 9.84 -6.53
C LYS A 80 11.83 11.07 -6.43
N GLY A 81 13.13 10.90 -6.51
CA GLY A 81 14.03 12.03 -6.45
C GLY A 81 14.16 12.63 -5.07
N GLU A 82 13.95 11.82 -4.08
CA GLU A 82 14.08 12.29 -2.71
C GLU A 82 15.23 11.63 -1.98
#